data_fd974378d3af7315271cf0c32dfcdfeb
#
_entry.id   fd974378d3af7315271cf0c32dfcdfeb
#
_cell.length_a   1.000
_cell.length_b   1.000
_cell.length_c   1.000
_cell.angle_alpha   90.00
_cell.angle_beta   90.00
_cell.angle_gamma   90.00
#
_symmetry.space_group_name_H-M   'P 1'
#
loop_
_entity.id
_entity.type
_entity.pdbx_description
1 polymer ?
#
loop_
_entity_poly.entity_id
_entity_poly.type
_entity_poly.pdbx_seq_one_letter_code
_entity_poly.pdbx_strand_id
1 'polypeptide(L)'
;MCFDMQVFFIFLTVHMTRVLMIDIMDDMENVIGGDVMDFSNFFQNFSTLKVITSVLDLLIVWYVLYLLITVFKGTKAIQLLKGIVVIVIGQQISKMLNLTATSKLFDIVIQWGVLALIVIFQPEIRRALEQLGRGSFLKRYTNAYTKDEEKLIQSVSKAVQYMAKRRIGALIVFEKETGLQDYIETGIPMDSKISQELLTNVFIPNTPLHDGAMIIQGTKIAAAASYLPLSDSVKISKSLGTRHRAAVGISEVSDAFTVIVSEETGDVSVTFDGKLRRDISNEVFEELLAEHWFG
;
A
#
# COMPACT_ATOMS: atom_id res chain seq x y z
N MET A 1 8.45 -16.30 13.08
CA MET A 1 8.07 -15.00 12.49
C MET A 1 8.01 -13.83 13.49
N CYS A 2 7.64 -14.02 14.76
CA CYS A 2 7.78 -13.00 15.83
C CYS A 2 9.22 -12.81 16.33
N PHE A 3 10.04 -13.84 16.29
CA PHE A 3 11.41 -13.83 16.83
C PHE A 3 12.36 -12.92 16.04
N ASP A 4 12.23 -12.86 14.72
CA ASP A 4 13.10 -12.04 13.85
C ASP A 4 12.87 -10.53 14.02
N MET A 5 11.66 -10.13 14.34
CA MET A 5 11.30 -8.72 14.53
C MET A 5 11.79 -8.18 15.88
N GLN A 6 11.80 -9.02 16.92
CA GLN A 6 12.36 -8.67 18.22
C GLN A 6 13.88 -8.46 18.16
N VAL A 7 14.60 -9.30 17.41
CA VAL A 7 16.06 -9.19 17.24
C VAL A 7 16.41 -7.90 16.49
N PHE A 8 15.67 -7.54 15.45
CA PHE A 8 15.88 -6.27 14.73
C PHE A 8 15.59 -5.05 15.63
N PHE A 9 14.54 -5.12 16.44
CA PHE A 9 14.19 -4.07 17.41
C PHE A 9 15.25 -3.91 18.49
N ILE A 10 15.77 -5.01 19.02
CA ILE A 10 16.84 -5.00 20.02
C ILE A 10 18.12 -4.40 19.42
N PHE A 11 18.48 -4.77 18.18
CA PHE A 11 19.68 -4.24 17.51
C PHE A 11 19.55 -2.74 17.23
N LEU A 12 18.39 -2.27 16.76
CA LEU A 12 18.15 -0.84 16.52
C LEU A 12 18.13 -0.03 17.81
N THR A 13 17.52 -0.58 18.88
CA THR A 13 17.48 0.04 20.21
C THR A 13 18.88 0.14 20.80
N VAL A 14 19.69 -0.91 20.69
CA VAL A 14 21.09 -0.93 21.16
C VAL A 14 21.95 0.06 20.36
N HIS A 15 21.75 0.19 19.06
CA HIS A 15 22.51 1.15 18.24
C HIS A 15 22.10 2.59 18.54
N MET A 16 20.81 2.87 18.73
CA MET A 16 20.32 4.20 19.11
C MET A 16 20.72 4.59 20.53
N THR A 17 20.66 3.64 21.48
CA THR A 17 21.16 3.92 22.85
C THR A 17 22.66 4.19 22.86
N ARG A 18 23.42 3.57 21.93
CA ARG A 18 24.84 3.82 21.80
C ARG A 18 25.15 5.22 21.25
N VAL A 19 24.38 5.68 20.23
CA VAL A 19 24.49 7.04 19.68
C VAL A 19 24.10 8.08 20.74
N LEU A 20 23.00 7.84 21.46
CA LEU A 20 22.55 8.72 22.55
C LEU A 20 23.57 8.75 23.72
N MET A 21 24.23 7.62 24.04
CA MET A 21 25.31 7.57 25.02
C MET A 21 26.56 8.32 24.56
N ILE A 22 26.87 8.30 23.26
CA ILE A 22 28.01 9.05 22.71
C ILE A 22 27.74 10.55 22.82
N ASP A 23 26.56 11.03 22.43
CA ASP A 23 26.18 12.44 22.58
C ASP A 23 26.14 12.90 24.04
N ILE A 24 25.69 12.02 24.96
CA ILE A 24 25.74 12.30 26.41
C ILE A 24 27.19 12.28 26.93
N MET A 25 28.05 11.41 26.40
CA MET A 25 29.48 11.36 26.78
C MET A 25 30.24 12.55 26.23
N ASP A 26 29.97 13.02 25.00
CA ASP A 26 30.58 14.24 24.43
C ASP A 26 30.15 15.50 25.19
N ASP A 27 28.88 15.59 25.62
CA ASP A 27 28.41 16.64 26.53
C ASP A 27 29.08 16.56 27.91
N MET A 28 29.36 15.34 28.41
CA MET A 28 30.08 15.15 29.67
C MET A 28 31.57 15.53 29.56
N GLU A 29 32.23 15.25 28.43
CA GLU A 29 33.64 15.60 28.21
C GLU A 29 33.85 17.12 28.11
N ASN A 30 32.86 17.83 27.52
CA ASN A 30 32.85 19.31 27.49
C ASN A 30 32.59 19.95 28.87
N VAL A 31 31.98 19.23 29.81
CA VAL A 31 31.72 19.69 31.19
C VAL A 31 32.90 19.38 32.14
N ILE A 32 33.70 18.36 31.87
CA ILE A 32 34.83 17.92 32.72
C ILE A 32 36.11 18.75 32.46
N GLY A 33 36.17 19.50 31.33
CA GLY A 33 37.35 20.31 30.94
C GLY A 33 37.53 21.66 31.67
N GLY A 34 36.68 22.04 32.60
CA GLY A 34 36.75 23.32 33.32
C GLY A 34 36.47 23.17 34.81
N ASP A 35 37.50 23.44 35.60
CA ASP A 35 37.57 23.69 37.05
C ASP A 35 36.42 23.29 37.98
N VAL A 36 36.78 22.40 38.93
CA VAL A 36 36.16 22.12 40.25
C VAL A 36 34.64 21.82 40.22
N MET A 37 34.39 20.55 40.47
CA MET A 37 33.07 19.97 40.64
C MET A 37 32.19 20.74 41.62
N ASP A 38 31.24 21.50 41.11
CA ASP A 38 30.07 21.92 41.86
C ASP A 38 28.92 20.96 41.52
N PHE A 39 28.76 19.94 42.38
CA PHE A 39 27.74 18.86 42.20
C PHE A 39 26.30 19.39 42.13
N SER A 40 26.08 20.60 42.65
CA SER A 40 24.79 21.29 42.60
C SER A 40 24.45 21.82 41.20
N ASN A 41 25.46 22.22 40.42
CA ASN A 41 25.25 22.69 39.02
C ASN A 41 25.03 21.54 38.04
N PHE A 42 25.55 20.33 38.35
CA PHE A 42 25.28 19.14 37.54
C PHE A 42 23.78 18.76 37.52
N PHE A 43 23.10 18.81 38.66
CA PHE A 43 21.69 18.54 38.77
C PHE A 43 20.78 19.68 38.27
N GLN A 44 21.26 20.94 38.30
CA GLN A 44 20.48 22.07 37.77
C GLN A 44 20.52 22.18 36.24
N ASN A 45 21.58 21.70 35.58
CA ASN A 45 21.66 21.63 34.10
C ASN A 45 20.94 20.41 33.50
N PHE A 46 20.58 19.41 34.29
CA PHE A 46 19.61 18.40 33.89
C PHE A 46 18.20 19.00 33.92
N SER A 47 17.99 19.96 33.04
CA SER A 47 16.65 20.54 32.84
C SER A 47 15.70 19.41 32.54
N THR A 48 14.72 19.22 33.41
CA THR A 48 13.60 18.25 33.19
C THR A 48 13.01 18.37 31.78
N LEU A 49 13.09 19.55 31.18
CA LEU A 49 12.76 19.81 29.78
C LEU A 49 13.65 19.05 28.79
N LYS A 50 14.96 18.95 28.99
CA LYS A 50 15.84 18.18 28.08
C LYS A 50 15.57 16.69 28.12
N VAL A 51 15.31 16.13 29.31
CA VAL A 51 14.94 14.71 29.45
C VAL A 51 13.59 14.45 28.78
N ILE A 52 12.61 15.32 28.99
CA ILE A 52 11.26 15.20 28.36
C ILE A 52 11.37 15.29 26.85
N THR A 53 12.15 16.24 26.31
CA THR A 53 12.35 16.36 24.85
C THR A 53 13.06 15.15 24.26
N SER A 54 14.09 14.59 24.93
CA SER A 54 14.78 13.39 24.45
C SER A 54 13.89 12.15 24.48
N VAL A 55 13.07 12.00 25.51
CA VAL A 55 12.07 10.90 25.58
C VAL A 55 11.01 11.05 24.49
N LEU A 56 10.54 12.28 24.25
CA LEU A 56 9.55 12.56 23.23
C LEU A 56 10.11 12.31 21.83
N ASP A 57 11.35 12.69 21.57
CA ASP A 57 12.06 12.43 20.31
C ASP A 57 12.20 10.93 20.07
N LEU A 58 12.62 10.17 21.08
CA LEU A 58 12.70 8.70 21.00
C LEU A 58 11.34 8.06 20.70
N LEU A 59 10.27 8.56 21.33
CA LEU A 59 8.89 8.06 21.08
C LEU A 59 8.43 8.39 19.66
N ILE A 60 8.73 9.57 19.14
CA ILE A 60 8.39 9.97 17.77
C ILE A 60 9.14 9.07 16.77
N VAL A 61 10.44 8.89 16.93
CA VAL A 61 11.24 8.01 16.07
C VAL A 61 10.73 6.57 16.13
N TRP A 62 10.43 6.07 17.33
CA TRP A 62 9.85 4.74 17.51
C TRP A 62 8.49 4.60 16.80
N TYR A 63 7.63 5.60 16.93
CA TYR A 63 6.32 5.60 16.27
C TYR A 63 6.44 5.64 14.73
N VAL A 64 7.33 6.49 14.20
CA VAL A 64 7.59 6.59 12.76
C VAL A 64 8.13 5.26 12.22
N LEU A 65 9.08 4.62 12.92
CA LEU A 65 9.61 3.31 12.54
C LEU A 65 8.53 2.22 12.59
N TYR A 66 7.68 2.23 13.63
CA TYR A 66 6.56 1.31 13.73
C TYR A 66 5.58 1.46 12.56
N LEU A 67 5.23 2.71 12.22
CA LEU A 67 4.36 3.01 11.08
C LEU A 67 4.99 2.52 9.76
N LEU A 68 6.27 2.79 9.56
CA LEU A 68 7.02 2.40 8.36
C LEU A 68 7.06 0.88 8.20
N ILE A 69 7.36 0.13 9.27
CA ILE A 69 7.33 -1.34 9.26
C ILE A 69 5.92 -1.88 8.97
N THR A 70 4.89 -1.22 9.51
CA THR A 70 3.50 -1.66 9.33
C THR A 70 3.05 -1.48 7.88
N VAL A 71 3.43 -0.38 7.23
CA VAL A 71 3.14 -0.11 5.80
C VAL A 71 3.82 -1.14 4.89
N PHE A 72 5.07 -1.53 5.20
CA PHE A 72 5.80 -2.52 4.41
C PHE A 72 5.45 -3.98 4.74
N LYS A 73 4.63 -4.23 5.76
CA LYS A 73 4.25 -5.57 6.19
C LYS A 73 3.42 -6.28 5.11
N GLY A 74 3.98 -7.37 4.58
CA GLY A 74 3.34 -8.16 3.50
C GLY A 74 3.92 -7.94 2.11
N THR A 75 4.84 -6.99 1.94
CA THR A 75 5.49 -6.72 0.66
C THR A 75 6.82 -7.47 0.50
N LYS A 76 7.31 -7.58 -0.75
CA LYS A 76 8.66 -8.11 -1.06
C LYS A 76 9.79 -7.31 -0.40
N ALA A 77 9.49 -6.07 0.03
CA ALA A 77 10.41 -5.19 0.72
C ALA A 77 10.97 -5.78 2.03
N ILE A 78 10.17 -6.53 2.79
CA ILE A 78 10.64 -7.17 4.04
C ILE A 78 11.71 -8.23 3.76
N GLN A 79 11.61 -8.97 2.65
CA GLN A 79 12.62 -9.97 2.28
C GLN A 79 13.95 -9.30 1.92
N LEU A 80 13.90 -8.19 1.18
CA LEU A 80 15.09 -7.39 0.84
C LEU A 80 15.72 -6.77 2.09
N LEU A 81 14.91 -6.23 3.01
CA LEU A 81 15.40 -5.67 4.28
C LEU A 81 16.16 -6.70 5.11
N LYS A 82 15.67 -7.96 5.18
CA LYS A 82 16.38 -9.06 5.84
C LYS A 82 17.75 -9.33 5.20
N GLY A 83 17.84 -9.28 3.87
CA GLY A 83 19.11 -9.44 3.14
C GLY A 83 20.11 -8.32 3.50
N ILE A 84 19.66 -7.08 3.60
CA ILE A 84 20.51 -5.94 3.98
C ILE A 84 21.04 -6.11 5.41
N VAL A 85 20.18 -6.51 6.35
CA VAL A 85 20.58 -6.75 7.74
C VAL A 85 21.70 -7.81 7.82
N VAL A 86 21.59 -8.89 7.05
CA VAL A 86 22.63 -9.94 6.98
C VAL A 86 23.94 -9.36 6.47
N ILE A 87 23.92 -8.53 5.42
CA ILE A 87 25.13 -7.87 4.87
C ILE A 87 25.77 -6.95 5.91
N VAL A 88 24.98 -6.12 6.61
CA VAL A 88 25.49 -5.20 7.65
C VAL A 88 26.08 -5.99 8.82
N ILE A 89 25.43 -7.06 9.28
CA ILE A 89 25.98 -7.92 10.34
C ILE A 89 27.28 -8.56 9.88
N GLY A 90 27.36 -9.08 8.66
CA GLY A 90 28.58 -9.65 8.07
C GLY A 90 29.73 -8.64 8.04
N GLN A 91 29.44 -7.37 7.68
CA GLN A 91 30.43 -6.30 7.72
C GLN A 91 30.97 -6.06 9.14
N GLN A 92 30.07 -5.97 10.16
CA GLN A 92 30.48 -5.75 11.54
C GLN A 92 31.36 -6.90 12.07
N ILE A 93 30.98 -8.14 11.79
CA ILE A 93 31.76 -9.32 12.15
C ILE A 93 33.14 -9.28 11.47
N SER A 94 33.19 -8.94 10.18
CA SER A 94 34.44 -8.82 9.43
C SER A 94 35.37 -7.77 10.01
N LYS A 95 34.84 -6.62 10.45
CA LYS A 95 35.63 -5.56 11.14
C LYS A 95 36.10 -6.02 12.51
N MET A 96 35.27 -6.72 13.29
CA MET A 96 35.67 -7.26 14.59
C MET A 96 36.81 -8.29 14.48
N LEU A 97 36.81 -9.09 13.43
CA LEU A 97 37.84 -10.09 13.15
C LEU A 97 39.07 -9.53 12.41
N ASN A 98 39.14 -8.20 12.18
CA ASN A 98 40.21 -7.52 11.42
C ASN A 98 40.46 -8.10 10.01
N LEU A 99 39.40 -8.60 9.34
CA LEU A 99 39.47 -9.16 7.98
C LEU A 99 39.45 -8.01 6.96
N THR A 100 40.61 -7.44 6.66
CA THR A 100 40.73 -6.20 5.85
C THR A 100 40.19 -6.34 4.42
N ALA A 101 40.43 -7.47 3.75
CA ALA A 101 39.94 -7.70 2.39
C ALA A 101 38.42 -7.89 2.34
N THR A 102 37.86 -8.68 3.26
CA THR A 102 36.42 -8.95 3.37
C THR A 102 35.64 -7.70 3.79
N SER A 103 36.19 -6.90 4.72
CA SER A 103 35.61 -5.63 5.14
C SER A 103 35.50 -4.64 3.98
N LYS A 104 36.56 -4.49 3.16
CA LYS A 104 36.52 -3.63 1.97
C LYS A 104 35.49 -4.11 0.93
N LEU A 105 35.34 -5.42 0.77
CA LEU A 105 34.32 -5.97 -0.13
C LEU A 105 32.90 -5.59 0.35
N PHE A 106 32.62 -5.75 1.65
CA PHE A 106 31.34 -5.32 2.22
C PHE A 106 31.12 -3.81 2.10
N ASP A 107 32.13 -2.99 2.28
CA ASP A 107 32.03 -1.52 2.13
C ASP A 107 31.61 -1.16 0.70
N ILE A 108 32.19 -1.81 -0.33
CA ILE A 108 31.81 -1.61 -1.74
C ILE A 108 30.36 -2.06 -1.98
N VAL A 109 29.99 -3.27 -1.49
CA VAL A 109 28.63 -3.80 -1.66
C VAL A 109 27.59 -2.89 -1.01
N ILE A 110 27.87 -2.33 0.18
CA ILE A 110 26.95 -1.42 0.86
C ILE A 110 26.87 -0.09 0.10
N GLN A 111 28.00 0.48 -0.33
CA GLN A 111 28.04 1.75 -1.07
C GLN A 111 27.19 1.69 -2.36
N TRP A 112 27.37 0.67 -3.17
CA TRP A 112 26.60 0.49 -4.40
C TRP A 112 25.19 -0.08 -4.14
N GLY A 113 25.03 -0.84 -3.06
CA GLY A 113 23.77 -1.42 -2.63
C GLY A 113 22.73 -0.37 -2.29
N VAL A 114 23.14 0.75 -1.69
CA VAL A 114 22.22 1.88 -1.41
C VAL A 114 21.64 2.45 -2.71
N LEU A 115 22.46 2.62 -3.74
CA LEU A 115 21.99 3.10 -5.04
C LEU A 115 21.02 2.10 -5.69
N ALA A 116 21.37 0.80 -5.66
CA ALA A 116 20.50 -0.25 -6.16
C ALA A 116 19.17 -0.31 -5.41
N LEU A 117 19.19 -0.11 -4.09
CA LEU A 117 18.00 -0.04 -3.26
C LEU A 117 17.04 1.09 -3.69
N ILE A 118 17.56 2.30 -3.92
CA ILE A 118 16.74 3.43 -4.37
C ILE A 118 16.01 3.09 -5.66
N VAL A 119 16.72 2.46 -6.62
CA VAL A 119 16.11 2.05 -7.90
C VAL A 119 15.07 0.93 -7.70
N ILE A 120 15.36 -0.06 -6.86
CA ILE A 120 14.44 -1.18 -6.60
C ILE A 120 13.18 -0.72 -5.87
N PHE A 121 13.32 0.22 -4.91
CA PHE A 121 12.20 0.74 -4.13
C PHE A 121 11.50 1.97 -4.74
N GLN A 122 11.92 2.43 -5.91
CA GLN A 122 11.27 3.55 -6.60
C GLN A 122 9.75 3.38 -6.72
N PRO A 123 9.21 2.22 -7.16
CA PRO A 123 7.76 2.03 -7.25
C PRO A 123 7.06 2.02 -5.88
N GLU A 124 7.69 1.45 -4.85
CA GLU A 124 7.13 1.42 -3.50
C GLU A 124 7.11 2.81 -2.85
N ILE A 125 8.17 3.60 -3.03
CA ILE A 125 8.25 4.99 -2.56
C ILE A 125 7.18 5.83 -3.25
N ARG A 126 7.01 5.69 -4.58
CA ARG A 126 5.96 6.37 -5.31
C ARG A 126 4.58 6.05 -4.75
N ARG A 127 4.26 4.76 -4.55
CA ARG A 127 2.99 4.32 -3.96
C ARG A 127 2.77 4.86 -2.55
N ALA A 128 3.81 4.84 -1.71
CA ALA A 128 3.73 5.37 -0.35
C ALA A 128 3.47 6.88 -0.33
N LEU A 129 4.11 7.64 -1.22
CA LEU A 129 3.88 9.08 -1.38
C LEU A 129 2.47 9.38 -1.91
N GLU A 130 1.98 8.59 -2.85
CA GLU A 130 0.60 8.67 -3.35
C GLU A 130 -0.41 8.40 -2.22
N GLN A 131 -0.16 7.41 -1.36
CA GLN A 131 -0.99 7.13 -0.18
C GLN A 131 -0.96 8.25 0.86
N LEU A 132 0.20 8.88 1.10
CA LEU A 132 0.31 10.03 2.00
C LEU A 132 -0.34 11.29 1.43
N GLY A 133 -0.28 11.45 0.10
CA GLY A 133 -0.94 12.56 -0.62
C GLY A 133 -2.47 12.44 -0.63
N ARG A 134 -3.00 11.24 -0.41
CA ARG A 134 -4.44 10.97 -0.28
C ARG A 134 -4.94 11.44 1.09
N GLY A 135 -4.92 12.76 1.33
CA GLY A 135 -5.43 13.37 2.55
C GLY A 135 -6.93 13.12 2.73
N SER A 136 -7.30 11.94 3.20
CA SER A 136 -8.67 11.55 3.56
C SER A 136 -9.27 12.35 4.73
N PHE A 137 -8.63 13.45 5.14
CA PHE A 137 -9.06 14.22 6.33
C PHE A 137 -10.20 15.22 6.08
N LEU A 138 -10.69 15.40 4.84
CA LEU A 138 -11.64 16.47 4.52
C LEU A 138 -12.85 16.05 3.67
N LYS A 139 -13.09 14.77 3.44
CA LYS A 139 -14.37 14.37 2.83
C LYS A 139 -15.49 14.43 3.87
N ARG A 140 -16.18 15.56 3.85
CA ARG A 140 -17.43 15.77 4.56
C ARG A 140 -18.50 14.85 3.94
N TYR A 141 -18.96 13.87 4.69
CA TYR A 141 -20.12 13.06 4.35
C TYR A 141 -21.33 13.98 4.14
N THR A 142 -21.66 14.28 2.90
CA THR A 142 -22.97 14.80 2.52
C THR A 142 -23.77 13.63 1.96
N ASN A 143 -24.69 13.13 2.76
CA ASN A 143 -25.55 11.97 2.49
C ASN A 143 -26.63 12.20 1.40
N ALA A 144 -26.40 13.04 0.40
CA ALA A 144 -27.35 13.25 -0.68
C ALA A 144 -26.63 13.14 -2.03
N TYR A 145 -26.81 12.01 -2.71
CA TYR A 145 -26.37 11.86 -4.09
C TYR A 145 -27.13 12.82 -5.01
N THR A 146 -26.45 13.35 -6.02
CA THR A 146 -27.10 14.14 -7.05
C THR A 146 -27.98 13.25 -7.91
N LYS A 147 -29.03 13.81 -8.54
CA LYS A 147 -29.90 13.06 -9.46
C LYS A 147 -29.15 12.37 -10.60
N ASP A 148 -28.00 12.91 -10.99
CA ASP A 148 -27.19 12.32 -12.07
C ASP A 148 -26.34 11.15 -11.55
N GLU A 149 -25.83 11.21 -10.31
CA GLU A 149 -25.15 10.08 -9.66
C GLU A 149 -26.12 8.90 -9.43
N GLU A 150 -27.35 9.17 -8.97
CA GLU A 150 -28.39 8.13 -8.85
C GLU A 150 -28.67 7.43 -10.17
N LYS A 151 -28.75 8.16 -11.30
CA LYS A 151 -28.94 7.57 -12.63
C LYS A 151 -27.75 6.69 -13.03
N LEU A 152 -26.53 7.09 -12.72
CA LEU A 152 -25.32 6.33 -13.00
C LEU A 152 -25.31 5.02 -12.20
N ILE A 153 -25.59 5.08 -10.89
CA ILE A 153 -25.72 3.90 -10.02
C ILE A 153 -26.78 2.94 -10.59
N GLN A 154 -27.96 3.46 -10.94
CA GLN A 154 -29.03 2.64 -11.52
C GLN A 154 -28.64 2.01 -12.86
N SER A 155 -27.90 2.73 -13.71
CA SER A 155 -27.43 2.20 -15.00
C SER A 155 -26.47 1.06 -14.83
N VAL A 156 -25.51 1.19 -13.89
CA VAL A 156 -24.57 0.10 -13.55
C VAL A 156 -25.30 -1.07 -12.90
N SER A 157 -26.18 -0.81 -11.93
CA SER A 157 -26.95 -1.87 -11.24
C SER A 157 -27.80 -2.68 -12.23
N LYS A 158 -28.52 -2.03 -13.12
CA LYS A 158 -29.32 -2.71 -14.16
C LYS A 158 -28.45 -3.52 -15.11
N ALA A 159 -27.27 -3.01 -15.52
CA ALA A 159 -26.34 -3.75 -16.37
C ALA A 159 -25.82 -4.99 -15.67
N VAL A 160 -25.36 -4.87 -14.40
CA VAL A 160 -24.87 -5.98 -13.59
C VAL A 160 -25.94 -7.04 -13.39
N GLN A 161 -27.17 -6.66 -13.03
CA GLN A 161 -28.31 -7.58 -12.89
C GLN A 161 -28.65 -8.30 -14.22
N TYR A 162 -28.59 -7.58 -15.34
CA TYR A 162 -28.82 -8.19 -16.66
C TYR A 162 -27.73 -9.24 -16.98
N MET A 163 -26.46 -8.91 -16.72
CA MET A 163 -25.34 -9.82 -16.94
C MET A 163 -25.40 -11.02 -16.00
N ALA A 164 -25.72 -10.81 -14.73
CA ALA A 164 -25.86 -11.85 -13.71
C ALA A 164 -26.92 -12.89 -14.12
N LYS A 165 -28.12 -12.43 -14.52
CA LYS A 165 -29.21 -13.31 -14.96
C LYS A 165 -28.84 -14.15 -16.19
N ARG A 166 -27.95 -13.67 -17.04
CA ARG A 166 -27.53 -14.34 -18.29
C ARG A 166 -26.19 -15.03 -18.18
N ARG A 167 -25.53 -14.96 -17.00
CA ARG A 167 -24.20 -15.50 -16.75
C ARG A 167 -23.17 -14.94 -17.73
N ILE A 168 -23.26 -13.64 -18.01
CA ILE A 168 -22.27 -12.91 -18.79
C ILE A 168 -21.17 -12.47 -17.82
N GLY A 169 -19.97 -13.04 -17.97
CA GLY A 169 -18.82 -12.69 -17.14
C GLY A 169 -18.39 -11.24 -17.35
N ALA A 170 -18.26 -10.47 -16.27
CA ALA A 170 -17.86 -9.07 -16.34
C ALA A 170 -16.92 -8.71 -15.20
N LEU A 171 -16.01 -7.77 -15.47
CA LEU A 171 -15.14 -7.13 -14.48
C LEU A 171 -15.15 -5.63 -14.73
N ILE A 172 -15.76 -4.88 -13.82
CA ILE A 172 -15.86 -3.42 -13.86
C ILE A 172 -15.05 -2.87 -12.70
N VAL A 173 -14.15 -1.92 -12.99
CA VAL A 173 -13.25 -1.28 -12.03
C VAL A 173 -13.59 0.20 -11.96
N PHE A 174 -13.84 0.69 -10.78
CA PHE A 174 -14.07 2.10 -10.50
C PHE A 174 -12.80 2.70 -9.93
N GLU A 175 -12.20 3.62 -10.68
CA GLU A 175 -11.05 4.40 -10.22
C GLU A 175 -11.50 5.35 -9.10
N LYS A 176 -10.70 5.39 -8.04
CA LYS A 176 -10.92 6.33 -6.92
C LYS A 176 -9.80 7.37 -6.88
N GLU A 177 -9.06 7.43 -5.78
CA GLU A 177 -7.98 8.40 -5.62
C GLU A 177 -6.67 7.96 -6.27
N THR A 178 -6.46 6.63 -6.38
CA THR A 178 -5.32 6.08 -7.11
C THR A 178 -5.64 6.07 -8.60
N GLY A 179 -4.87 6.85 -9.37
CA GLY A 179 -4.97 6.81 -10.83
C GLY A 179 -4.66 5.42 -11.40
N LEU A 180 -5.49 4.95 -12.31
CA LEU A 180 -5.32 3.67 -13.00
C LEU A 180 -4.79 3.82 -14.43
N GLN A 181 -4.11 4.93 -14.74
CA GLN A 181 -3.66 5.27 -16.10
C GLN A 181 -2.81 4.15 -16.71
N ASP A 182 -1.90 3.55 -15.95
CA ASP A 182 -1.04 2.45 -16.42
C ASP A 182 -1.84 1.23 -16.91
N TYR A 183 -3.03 0.99 -16.33
CA TYR A 183 -3.94 -0.09 -16.72
C TYR A 183 -4.89 0.33 -17.84
N ILE A 184 -5.34 1.58 -17.85
CA ILE A 184 -6.17 2.15 -18.92
C ILE A 184 -5.43 2.05 -20.27
N GLU A 185 -4.12 2.34 -20.29
CA GLU A 185 -3.28 2.29 -21.50
C GLU A 185 -3.10 0.88 -22.07
N THR A 186 -3.32 -0.17 -21.27
CA THR A 186 -3.30 -1.56 -21.75
C THR A 186 -4.57 -1.94 -22.50
N GLY A 187 -5.65 -1.18 -22.31
CA GLY A 187 -6.97 -1.45 -22.87
C GLY A 187 -7.27 -0.67 -24.14
N ILE A 188 -8.49 -0.81 -24.60
CA ILE A 188 -9.03 -0.07 -25.75
C ILE A 188 -9.71 1.19 -25.22
N PRO A 189 -9.25 2.39 -25.58
CA PRO A 189 -9.83 3.63 -25.08
C PRO A 189 -11.28 3.82 -25.56
N MET A 190 -12.15 4.21 -24.64
CA MET A 190 -13.58 4.36 -24.91
C MET A 190 -14.05 5.81 -24.81
N ASP A 191 -13.57 6.55 -23.82
CA ASP A 191 -14.02 7.92 -23.47
C ASP A 191 -15.52 8.17 -23.63
N SER A 192 -16.32 7.23 -23.15
CA SER A 192 -17.75 7.21 -23.38
C SER A 192 -18.57 7.39 -22.12
N LYS A 193 -19.82 7.86 -22.29
CA LYS A 193 -20.78 7.96 -21.19
C LYS A 193 -21.23 6.57 -20.74
N ILE A 194 -21.47 6.44 -19.45
CA ILE A 194 -22.00 5.22 -18.87
C ILE A 194 -23.48 5.10 -19.22
N SER A 195 -23.86 3.95 -19.83
CA SER A 195 -25.24 3.52 -20.00
C SER A 195 -25.36 2.01 -19.80
N GLN A 196 -26.54 1.54 -19.41
CA GLN A 196 -26.81 0.12 -19.22
C GLN A 196 -26.48 -0.68 -20.49
N GLU A 197 -26.89 -0.16 -21.67
CA GLU A 197 -26.73 -0.80 -22.96
C GLU A 197 -25.27 -0.96 -23.33
N LEU A 198 -24.45 0.10 -23.12
CA LEU A 198 -23.03 0.07 -23.45
C LEU A 198 -22.28 -0.89 -22.53
N LEU A 199 -22.53 -0.81 -21.21
CA LEU A 199 -21.93 -1.71 -20.23
C LEU A 199 -22.21 -3.18 -20.57
N THR A 200 -23.48 -3.48 -20.91
CA THR A 200 -23.85 -4.84 -21.26
C THR A 200 -23.21 -5.30 -22.58
N ASN A 201 -23.19 -4.44 -23.61
CA ASN A 201 -22.65 -4.80 -24.92
C ASN A 201 -21.14 -5.05 -24.91
N VAL A 202 -20.38 -4.33 -24.08
CA VAL A 202 -18.93 -4.54 -23.94
C VAL A 202 -18.61 -5.95 -23.48
N PHE A 203 -19.41 -6.52 -22.58
CA PHE A 203 -19.14 -7.85 -22.00
C PHE A 203 -19.83 -9.02 -22.74
N ILE A 204 -20.48 -8.77 -23.90
CA ILE A 204 -21.01 -9.86 -24.70
C ILE A 204 -19.87 -10.79 -25.12
N PRO A 205 -19.97 -12.11 -24.83
CA PRO A 205 -18.94 -13.08 -25.17
C PRO A 205 -18.57 -13.08 -26.66
N ASN A 206 -17.33 -13.37 -26.98
CA ASN A 206 -16.78 -13.44 -28.33
C ASN A 206 -16.78 -12.10 -29.10
N THR A 207 -16.81 -10.97 -28.39
CA THR A 207 -16.59 -9.63 -28.96
C THR A 207 -15.18 -9.13 -28.60
N PRO A 208 -14.58 -8.19 -29.35
CA PRO A 208 -13.21 -7.71 -29.06
C PRO A 208 -13.03 -7.03 -27.70
N LEU A 209 -14.10 -6.55 -27.07
CA LEU A 209 -14.05 -5.75 -25.85
C LEU A 209 -14.29 -6.56 -24.57
N HIS A 210 -14.74 -7.82 -24.67
CA HIS A 210 -15.23 -8.59 -23.50
C HIS A 210 -14.11 -9.19 -22.66
N ASP A 211 -12.93 -9.40 -23.23
CA ASP A 211 -11.82 -10.07 -22.56
C ASP A 211 -10.92 -9.05 -21.86
N GLY A 212 -11.10 -8.92 -20.58
CA GLY A 212 -10.40 -7.98 -19.73
C GLY A 212 -11.35 -7.20 -18.81
N ALA A 213 -10.83 -6.13 -18.23
CA ALA A 213 -11.59 -5.26 -17.36
C ALA A 213 -12.06 -4.00 -18.09
N MET A 214 -13.22 -3.51 -17.69
CA MET A 214 -13.65 -2.15 -18.00
C MET A 214 -13.25 -1.24 -16.86
N ILE A 215 -12.61 -0.11 -17.17
CA ILE A 215 -12.22 0.89 -16.17
C ILE A 215 -13.10 2.12 -16.33
N ILE A 216 -13.72 2.50 -15.21
CA ILE A 216 -14.54 3.70 -15.07
C ILE A 216 -13.71 4.74 -14.31
N GLN A 217 -13.55 5.92 -14.92
CA GLN A 217 -12.89 7.07 -14.35
C GLN A 217 -13.88 8.22 -14.18
N GLY A 218 -14.16 8.59 -12.94
CA GLY A 218 -15.23 9.56 -12.63
C GLY A 218 -16.58 9.07 -13.11
N THR A 219 -17.16 9.73 -14.11
CA THR A 219 -18.49 9.43 -14.68
C THR A 219 -18.42 8.87 -16.11
N LYS A 220 -17.24 8.44 -16.55
CA LYS A 220 -17.02 7.93 -17.92
C LYS A 220 -16.37 6.55 -17.91
N ILE A 221 -16.64 5.77 -18.94
CA ILE A 221 -15.88 4.58 -19.28
C ILE A 221 -14.59 5.04 -19.95
N ALA A 222 -13.45 4.87 -19.28
CA ALA A 222 -12.14 5.25 -19.80
C ALA A 222 -11.62 4.24 -20.82
N ALA A 223 -11.65 2.95 -20.50
CA ALA A 223 -11.20 1.87 -21.36
C ALA A 223 -11.97 0.57 -21.11
N ALA A 224 -11.92 -0.32 -22.10
CA ALA A 224 -12.37 -1.71 -21.99
C ALA A 224 -11.24 -2.66 -22.41
N ALA A 225 -11.39 -3.95 -22.13
CA ALA A 225 -10.38 -4.97 -22.38
C ALA A 225 -9.00 -4.65 -21.75
N SER A 226 -9.01 -3.98 -20.60
CA SER A 226 -7.77 -3.63 -19.87
C SER A 226 -7.23 -4.82 -19.10
N TYR A 227 -5.88 -4.98 -19.09
CA TYR A 227 -5.20 -6.02 -18.34
C TYR A 227 -4.88 -5.55 -16.92
N LEU A 228 -5.22 -6.39 -15.93
CA LEU A 228 -5.01 -6.10 -14.52
C LEU A 228 -4.06 -7.13 -13.89
N PRO A 229 -3.37 -6.77 -12.79
CA PRO A 229 -2.55 -7.72 -12.06
C PRO A 229 -3.40 -8.81 -11.43
N LEU A 230 -2.91 -10.04 -11.49
CA LEU A 230 -3.57 -11.18 -10.84
C LEU A 230 -3.04 -11.33 -9.41
N SER A 231 -3.94 -11.45 -8.44
CA SER A 231 -3.53 -11.75 -7.07
C SER A 231 -2.99 -13.18 -6.95
N ASP A 232 -1.85 -13.31 -6.27
CA ASP A 232 -1.23 -14.58 -5.88
C ASP A 232 -1.61 -15.02 -4.46
N SER A 233 -2.60 -14.37 -3.86
CA SER A 233 -3.00 -14.64 -2.48
C SER A 233 -3.55 -16.05 -2.31
N VAL A 234 -2.98 -16.80 -1.38
CA VAL A 234 -3.42 -18.16 -0.99
C VAL A 234 -4.84 -18.17 -0.41
N LYS A 235 -5.33 -17.00 0.02
CA LYS A 235 -6.68 -16.84 0.59
C LYS A 235 -7.79 -16.89 -0.45
N ILE A 236 -7.46 -16.75 -1.74
CA ILE A 236 -8.42 -16.82 -2.82
C ILE A 236 -8.59 -18.29 -3.21
N SER A 237 -9.83 -18.78 -3.19
CA SER A 237 -10.11 -20.16 -3.62
C SER A 237 -9.61 -20.39 -5.04
N LYS A 238 -8.93 -21.53 -5.25
CA LYS A 238 -8.46 -21.95 -6.59
C LYS A 238 -9.61 -22.19 -7.59
N SER A 239 -10.85 -22.30 -7.10
CA SER A 239 -12.05 -22.43 -7.93
C SER A 239 -12.50 -21.11 -8.55
N LEU A 240 -11.91 -19.97 -8.17
CA LEU A 240 -12.28 -18.67 -8.73
C LEU A 240 -11.49 -18.38 -10.01
N GLY A 241 -12.21 -17.95 -11.05
CA GLY A 241 -11.64 -17.63 -12.35
C GLY A 241 -10.72 -16.41 -12.35
N THR A 242 -10.12 -16.16 -13.51
CA THR A 242 -9.14 -15.07 -13.72
C THR A 242 -9.70 -13.69 -13.38
N ARG A 243 -10.99 -13.41 -13.68
CA ARG A 243 -11.64 -12.12 -13.37
C ARG A 243 -11.68 -11.83 -11.88
N HIS A 244 -11.96 -12.83 -11.04
CA HIS A 244 -11.93 -12.65 -9.58
C HIS A 244 -10.50 -12.38 -9.06
N ARG A 245 -9.51 -13.11 -9.60
CA ARG A 245 -8.10 -12.90 -9.23
C ARG A 245 -7.59 -11.52 -9.68
N ALA A 246 -8.03 -11.05 -10.85
CA ALA A 246 -7.71 -9.72 -11.35
C ALA A 246 -8.36 -8.61 -10.50
N ALA A 247 -9.62 -8.80 -10.10
CA ALA A 247 -10.33 -7.88 -9.22
C ALA A 247 -9.64 -7.72 -7.86
N VAL A 248 -9.26 -8.83 -7.23
CA VAL A 248 -8.49 -8.76 -5.98
C VAL A 248 -7.12 -8.15 -6.22
N GLY A 249 -6.42 -8.54 -7.30
CA GLY A 249 -5.08 -8.02 -7.62
C GLY A 249 -5.05 -6.50 -7.78
N ILE A 250 -6.00 -5.91 -8.48
CA ILE A 250 -6.08 -4.45 -8.60
C ILE A 250 -6.44 -3.78 -7.27
N SER A 251 -7.31 -4.38 -6.45
CA SER A 251 -7.67 -3.84 -5.14
C SER A 251 -6.58 -4.02 -4.06
N GLU A 252 -5.57 -4.87 -4.29
CA GLU A 252 -4.38 -5.00 -3.44
C GLU A 252 -3.36 -3.88 -3.70
N VAL A 253 -3.32 -3.35 -4.93
CA VAL A 253 -2.32 -2.34 -5.36
C VAL A 253 -2.90 -0.92 -5.48
N SER A 254 -4.22 -0.78 -5.40
CA SER A 254 -4.95 0.50 -5.47
C SER A 254 -6.13 0.51 -4.49
N ASP A 255 -6.79 1.65 -4.37
CA ASP A 255 -8.05 1.82 -3.63
C ASP A 255 -9.28 1.63 -4.53
N ALA A 256 -9.11 1.07 -5.73
CA ALA A 256 -10.19 0.85 -6.67
C ALA A 256 -11.26 -0.07 -6.08
N PHE A 257 -12.50 0.27 -6.36
CA PHE A 257 -13.65 -0.59 -6.12
C PHE A 257 -13.92 -1.41 -7.37
N THR A 258 -14.12 -2.72 -7.23
CA THR A 258 -14.41 -3.57 -8.40
C THR A 258 -15.68 -4.36 -8.24
N VAL A 259 -16.33 -4.60 -9.36
CA VAL A 259 -17.55 -5.41 -9.49
C VAL A 259 -17.29 -6.56 -10.45
N ILE A 260 -17.60 -7.77 -10.01
CA ILE A 260 -17.42 -9.00 -10.79
C ILE A 260 -18.75 -9.70 -10.96
N VAL A 261 -19.06 -10.12 -12.19
CA VAL A 261 -20.14 -11.06 -12.48
C VAL A 261 -19.52 -12.39 -12.92
N SER A 262 -19.90 -13.47 -12.24
CA SER A 262 -19.42 -14.81 -12.56
C SER A 262 -20.10 -15.34 -13.81
N GLU A 263 -19.33 -15.82 -14.79
CA GLU A 263 -19.87 -16.49 -15.97
C GLU A 263 -20.36 -17.92 -15.68
N GLU A 264 -19.88 -18.52 -14.56
CA GLU A 264 -20.27 -19.87 -14.18
C GLU A 264 -21.58 -19.90 -13.39
N THR A 265 -21.69 -19.01 -12.39
CA THR A 265 -22.82 -19.02 -11.44
C THR A 265 -23.80 -17.86 -11.67
N GLY A 266 -23.34 -16.74 -12.19
CA GLY A 266 -24.09 -15.49 -12.27
C GLY A 266 -24.02 -14.66 -10.99
N ASP A 267 -23.25 -15.11 -9.98
CA ASP A 267 -23.11 -14.39 -8.71
C ASP A 267 -22.40 -13.06 -8.93
N VAL A 268 -22.86 -12.04 -8.19
CA VAL A 268 -22.23 -10.73 -8.14
C VAL A 268 -21.29 -10.69 -6.94
N SER A 269 -20.06 -10.28 -7.18
CA SER A 269 -19.04 -10.10 -6.15
C SER A 269 -18.41 -8.72 -6.27
N VAL A 270 -17.88 -8.19 -5.17
CA VAL A 270 -17.13 -6.92 -5.18
C VAL A 270 -15.80 -7.09 -4.47
N THR A 271 -14.80 -6.25 -4.84
CA THR A 271 -13.56 -6.15 -4.09
C THR A 271 -13.23 -4.70 -3.75
N PHE A 272 -12.66 -4.51 -2.57
CA PHE A 272 -12.05 -3.29 -2.09
C PHE A 272 -11.05 -3.64 -0.99
N ASP A 273 -9.98 -2.87 -0.84
CA ASP A 273 -8.91 -3.09 0.13
C ASP A 273 -8.32 -4.52 0.13
N GLY A 274 -8.19 -5.14 -1.04
CA GLY A 274 -7.71 -6.52 -1.19
C GLY A 274 -8.65 -7.60 -0.66
N LYS A 275 -9.92 -7.27 -0.37
CA LYS A 275 -10.91 -8.20 0.19
C LYS A 275 -12.02 -8.47 -0.82
N LEU A 276 -12.33 -9.75 -1.02
CA LEU A 276 -13.42 -10.20 -1.88
C LEU A 276 -14.67 -10.47 -1.03
N ARG A 277 -15.79 -9.83 -1.40
CA ARG A 277 -17.14 -10.14 -0.90
C ARG A 277 -17.93 -10.79 -2.02
N ARG A 278 -18.47 -11.97 -1.76
CA ARG A 278 -19.17 -12.80 -2.75
C ARG A 278 -20.65 -12.86 -2.48
N ASP A 279 -21.41 -13.20 -3.54
CA ASP A 279 -22.85 -13.49 -3.48
C ASP A 279 -23.63 -12.37 -2.80
N ILE A 280 -23.53 -11.18 -3.38
CA ILE A 280 -24.10 -9.95 -2.81
C ILE A 280 -25.50 -9.75 -3.39
N SER A 281 -26.50 -9.49 -2.51
CA SER A 281 -27.84 -9.12 -2.96
C SER A 281 -27.86 -7.77 -3.68
N ASN A 282 -28.87 -7.52 -4.51
CA ASN A 282 -28.95 -6.28 -5.28
C ASN A 282 -28.99 -5.02 -4.40
N GLU A 283 -29.68 -5.09 -3.25
CA GLU A 283 -29.83 -3.97 -2.32
C GLU A 283 -28.46 -3.61 -1.72
N VAL A 284 -27.72 -4.62 -1.25
CA VAL A 284 -26.37 -4.45 -0.69
C VAL A 284 -25.40 -4.00 -1.77
N PHE A 285 -25.57 -4.48 -3.02
CA PHE A 285 -24.75 -4.07 -4.14
C PHE A 285 -24.90 -2.57 -4.45
N GLU A 286 -26.15 -2.07 -4.53
CA GLU A 286 -26.41 -0.64 -4.80
C GLU A 286 -25.88 0.25 -3.69
N GLU A 287 -26.00 -0.17 -2.43
CA GLU A 287 -25.43 0.54 -1.27
C GLU A 287 -23.91 0.62 -1.35
N LEU A 288 -23.23 -0.51 -1.57
CA LEU A 288 -21.78 -0.57 -1.70
C LEU A 288 -21.26 0.23 -2.92
N LEU A 289 -21.99 0.16 -4.05
CA LEU A 289 -21.65 0.91 -5.25
C LEU A 289 -21.72 2.42 -4.99
N ALA A 290 -22.79 2.87 -4.32
CA ALA A 290 -22.97 4.26 -3.99
C ALA A 290 -21.89 4.76 -3.00
N GLU A 291 -21.63 3.98 -1.96
CA GLU A 291 -20.60 4.30 -0.94
C GLU A 291 -19.19 4.39 -1.53
N HIS A 292 -18.82 3.42 -2.37
CA HIS A 292 -17.44 3.32 -2.86
C HIS A 292 -17.16 4.12 -4.13
N TRP A 293 -18.18 4.47 -4.91
CA TRP A 293 -17.99 5.25 -6.14
C TRP A 293 -18.07 6.75 -5.92
N PHE A 294 -19.00 7.22 -5.11
CA PHE A 294 -19.26 8.65 -4.87
C PHE A 294 -19.03 9.10 -3.41
N GLY A 295 -18.76 8.16 -2.48
CA GLY A 295 -18.57 8.40 -1.05
C GLY A 295 -17.14 8.82 -0.61
#